data_a36303c00d618bda2d725212df1a3555
#
_entry.id   a36303c00d618bda2d725212df1a3555
#
_cell.length_a   1.000
_cell.length_b   1.000
_cell.length_c   1.000
_cell.angle_alpha   90.00
_cell.angle_beta   90.00
_cell.angle_gamma   90.00
#
_symmetry.space_group_name_H-M   'P 1'
#
loop_
_entity.id
_entity.type
_entity.pdbx_description
1 polymer ?
#
loop_
_entity_poly.entity_id
_entity_poly.type
_entity_poly.pdbx_seq_one_letter_code
_entity_poly.pdbx_strand_id
1 'polypeptide(L)'
;MIRRGCIIHGKNVGLHGDRTSTGAHCIAARSGMSVMGLLKLYIGDKTTPCPKCGEVGVIVDGDYRHSNSAAVAVDGSAILCRCPQGTHFLIAPGTIPQLSVAKAGITPSFAPEPEKHAQTGKKKKREITLTIGVFFDGTGNNAVNTQNMMKAYTAGHYNLDDPEAESILAKCARDNFGVSGSGATSYTGYYTNIHWLSTLYSRRFAEDNPNVQRAVYIDGIGTDARKPDSTLGQGFGISDTGVIAKTNKAVSMLADSIQAALDAVSNQQADNKLIVRVLQFDIFGFSRGAAAARHFANRIQSEDPAIISAIRQGVTGTDFNGSPAGKTRFIGIFDTVAAIGTPVNGLNPHSADTGDVNLLLRPGVAEKVFHITAANECRFNFALNSVKPAWPELALPGVHSDIGGGYLPVTKEHLFLTRPATETVPYSQPGEKTQAYRQAVAQLQTLDKSPCLAPLLRTNEISAETWHDDRLPPDRYGQMQKRSFAALTLRERTVRNDWPRVALRVMLEAAQEAGVMFDSILSKDKELTIPDELASLRDKALAMGKAVRNGQTPSTFSQDELDVIAEKYIHCSANWNAIVVNTDGLIHGGASPSEMIGFINRPDEQWQRTVYSMDGKKI
;
A
#
# COMPACT_ATOMS: atom_id res chain seq x y z
N MET A 1 -32.27 -25.85 27.92
CA MET A 1 -31.92 -25.16 26.65
C MET A 1 -31.88 -23.67 26.89
N ILE A 2 -30.75 -23.01 26.59
CA ILE A 2 -30.55 -21.57 26.78
C ILE A 2 -30.60 -20.91 25.41
N ARG A 3 -31.25 -19.74 25.26
CA ARG A 3 -31.22 -18.97 24.00
C ARG A 3 -29.80 -18.60 23.65
N ARG A 4 -29.41 -18.75 22.38
CA ARG A 4 -28.04 -18.50 21.87
C ARG A 4 -27.55 -17.05 22.05
N GLY A 5 -28.44 -16.09 22.10
CA GLY A 5 -28.13 -14.68 22.50
C GLY A 5 -27.29 -13.86 21.52
N CYS A 6 -26.80 -14.43 20.41
CA CYS A 6 -26.00 -13.71 19.41
C CYS A 6 -26.53 -14.00 18.00
N ILE A 7 -27.09 -12.97 17.40
CA ILE A 7 -27.70 -12.98 16.05
C ILE A 7 -27.03 -11.90 15.21
N ILE A 8 -26.63 -12.23 13.99
CA ILE A 8 -26.11 -11.30 13.00
C ILE A 8 -27.03 -11.31 11.78
N HIS A 9 -27.63 -10.17 11.47
CA HIS A 9 -28.58 -10.01 10.37
C HIS A 9 -29.67 -11.10 10.30
N GLY A 10 -30.25 -11.42 11.44
CA GLY A 10 -31.33 -12.41 11.55
C GLY A 10 -30.87 -13.87 11.55
N LYS A 11 -29.55 -14.14 11.43
CA LYS A 11 -28.97 -15.48 11.47
C LYS A 11 -28.24 -15.72 12.78
N ASN A 12 -28.35 -16.91 13.34
CA ASN A 12 -27.62 -17.29 14.55
C ASN A 12 -26.12 -17.41 14.26
N VAL A 13 -25.29 -16.94 15.15
CA VAL A 13 -23.82 -17.09 15.07
C VAL A 13 -23.43 -18.54 15.34
N GLY A 14 -22.55 -19.08 14.51
CA GLY A 14 -21.95 -20.39 14.70
C GLY A 14 -21.05 -20.46 15.93
N LEU A 15 -21.14 -21.52 16.69
CA LEU A 15 -20.36 -21.75 17.91
C LEU A 15 -19.63 -23.09 17.84
N HIS A 16 -18.51 -23.19 18.54
CA HIS A 16 -17.75 -24.43 18.69
C HIS A 16 -18.69 -25.59 19.07
N GLY A 17 -18.61 -26.68 18.36
CA GLY A 17 -19.44 -27.87 18.57
C GLY A 17 -20.76 -27.88 17.79
N ASP A 18 -21.14 -26.81 17.11
CA ASP A 18 -22.31 -26.80 16.23
C ASP A 18 -22.20 -27.86 15.14
N ARG A 19 -23.33 -28.43 14.77
CA ARG A 19 -23.40 -29.48 13.74
C ARG A 19 -23.45 -28.88 12.33
N THR A 20 -23.08 -29.70 11.39
CA THR A 20 -23.25 -29.40 9.97
C THR A 20 -24.43 -30.20 9.39
N SER A 21 -24.91 -29.84 8.21
CA SER A 21 -25.97 -30.57 7.47
C SER A 21 -25.60 -32.01 7.15
N THR A 22 -24.33 -32.39 7.20
CA THR A 22 -23.83 -33.73 7.00
C THR A 22 -23.61 -34.50 8.29
N GLY A 23 -23.78 -33.87 9.46
CA GLY A 23 -23.62 -34.47 10.78
C GLY A 23 -22.21 -34.32 11.41
N ALA A 24 -21.26 -33.66 10.74
CA ALA A 24 -19.98 -33.30 11.33
C ALA A 24 -20.14 -32.18 12.39
N HIS A 25 -19.14 -31.99 13.25
CA HIS A 25 -19.10 -30.92 14.25
C HIS A 25 -18.05 -29.86 13.89
N CYS A 26 -18.39 -28.59 14.02
CA CYS A 26 -17.49 -27.49 13.75
C CYS A 26 -16.56 -27.24 14.94
N ILE A 27 -15.28 -26.99 14.64
CA ILE A 27 -14.20 -26.81 15.63
C ILE A 27 -13.66 -25.40 15.48
N ALA A 28 -13.88 -24.54 16.46
CA ALA A 28 -13.26 -23.22 16.49
C ALA A 28 -11.75 -23.37 16.74
N ALA A 29 -10.96 -22.85 15.79
CA ALA A 29 -9.49 -22.88 15.86
C ALA A 29 -8.92 -21.60 16.50
N ARG A 30 -9.71 -20.54 16.66
CA ARG A 30 -9.27 -19.25 17.17
C ARG A 30 -9.74 -19.05 18.61
N SER A 31 -8.83 -18.63 19.51
CA SER A 31 -9.17 -18.03 20.77
C SER A 31 -9.74 -16.63 20.47
N GLY A 32 -11.04 -16.45 20.61
CA GLY A 32 -11.73 -15.22 20.27
C GLY A 32 -12.94 -14.97 21.14
N MET A 33 -13.83 -14.08 20.71
CA MET A 33 -15.06 -13.80 21.43
C MET A 33 -15.89 -15.08 21.62
N SER A 34 -16.22 -15.37 22.85
CA SER A 34 -17.14 -16.47 23.20
C SER A 34 -18.56 -15.94 23.45
N VAL A 35 -19.53 -16.79 23.17
CA VAL A 35 -20.92 -16.58 23.55
C VAL A 35 -21.29 -17.67 24.53
N MET A 36 -21.61 -17.29 25.75
CA MET A 36 -21.94 -18.23 26.84
C MET A 36 -20.88 -19.31 27.08
N GLY A 37 -19.59 -18.94 26.97
CA GLY A 37 -18.47 -19.84 27.16
C GLY A 37 -18.11 -20.72 25.96
N LEU A 38 -18.84 -20.63 24.84
CA LEU A 38 -18.52 -21.31 23.60
C LEU A 38 -17.88 -20.34 22.61
N LEU A 39 -16.76 -20.73 22.00
CA LEU A 39 -16.04 -19.92 21.02
C LEU A 39 -16.88 -19.75 19.74
N LYS A 40 -16.87 -18.54 19.16
CA LYS A 40 -17.47 -18.27 17.86
C LYS A 40 -16.68 -18.95 16.74
N LEU A 41 -17.39 -19.37 15.71
CA LEU A 41 -16.81 -19.92 14.48
C LEU A 41 -16.58 -18.82 13.45
N TYR A 42 -15.52 -18.97 12.67
CA TYR A 42 -15.10 -18.04 11.63
C TYR A 42 -14.78 -18.78 10.33
N ILE A 43 -14.71 -18.04 9.23
CA ILE A 43 -14.16 -18.59 7.99
C ILE A 43 -12.75 -19.14 8.24
N GLY A 44 -12.48 -20.33 7.71
CA GLY A 44 -11.23 -21.08 7.90
C GLY A 44 -11.27 -22.09 9.04
N ASP A 45 -12.26 -22.04 9.92
CA ASP A 45 -12.46 -23.07 10.95
C ASP A 45 -12.83 -24.41 10.31
N LYS A 46 -12.40 -25.49 10.94
CA LYS A 46 -12.54 -26.85 10.42
C LYS A 46 -13.72 -27.58 11.06
N THR A 47 -14.10 -28.71 10.47
CA THR A 47 -15.04 -29.64 11.09
C THR A 47 -14.34 -30.94 11.50
N THR A 48 -14.99 -31.75 12.30
CA THR A 48 -14.65 -33.18 12.38
C THR A 48 -14.82 -33.82 10.99
N PRO A 49 -14.23 -35.00 10.72
CA PRO A 49 -14.44 -35.70 9.44
C PRO A 49 -15.93 -35.81 9.10
N CYS A 50 -16.28 -35.45 7.89
CA CYS A 50 -17.65 -35.47 7.39
C CYS A 50 -18.16 -36.92 7.31
N PRO A 51 -19.27 -37.28 7.96
CA PRO A 51 -19.79 -38.66 7.92
C PRO A 51 -20.16 -39.18 6.53
N LYS A 52 -20.37 -38.24 5.55
CA LYS A 52 -20.73 -38.61 4.17
C LYS A 52 -19.53 -38.86 3.26
N CYS A 53 -18.45 -38.11 3.40
CA CYS A 53 -17.31 -38.18 2.48
C CYS A 53 -15.97 -38.53 3.17
N GLY A 54 -15.94 -38.58 4.51
CA GLY A 54 -14.75 -38.90 5.29
C GLY A 54 -13.73 -37.76 5.45
N GLU A 55 -13.89 -36.63 4.75
CA GLU A 55 -12.94 -35.53 4.79
C GLU A 55 -13.30 -34.45 5.83
N VAL A 56 -12.26 -33.78 6.33
CA VAL A 56 -12.40 -32.62 7.19
C VAL A 56 -12.91 -31.45 6.36
N GLY A 57 -14.06 -30.89 6.72
CA GLY A 57 -14.60 -29.72 6.07
C GLY A 57 -13.94 -28.41 6.56
N VAL A 58 -13.97 -27.38 5.72
CA VAL A 58 -13.51 -26.03 6.05
C VAL A 58 -14.65 -25.04 5.82
N ILE A 59 -14.95 -24.18 6.78
CA ILE A 59 -15.95 -23.12 6.64
C ILE A 59 -15.41 -22.08 5.67
N VAL A 60 -16.12 -21.83 4.56
CA VAL A 60 -15.67 -20.94 3.48
C VAL A 60 -16.55 -19.70 3.29
N ASP A 61 -17.66 -19.58 4.04
CA ASP A 61 -18.61 -18.48 3.96
C ASP A 61 -19.01 -18.00 5.35
N GLY A 62 -19.33 -16.70 5.49
CA GLY A 62 -19.73 -16.08 6.75
C GLY A 62 -20.10 -14.61 6.59
N ASP A 63 -20.51 -13.96 7.68
CA ASP A 63 -20.85 -12.54 7.71
C ASP A 63 -19.64 -11.67 8.05
N TYR A 64 -19.25 -10.79 7.13
CA TYR A 64 -18.08 -9.92 7.24
C TYR A 64 -18.34 -8.63 8.03
N ARG A 65 -19.59 -8.28 8.31
CA ARG A 65 -19.98 -6.96 8.85
C ARG A 65 -19.73 -6.78 10.34
N HIS A 66 -19.37 -7.83 11.05
CA HIS A 66 -19.15 -7.82 12.50
C HIS A 66 -17.80 -8.38 12.95
N SER A 67 -16.81 -8.39 12.06
CA SER A 67 -15.46 -8.87 12.39
C SER A 67 -14.39 -8.09 11.65
N ASN A 68 -13.40 -7.60 12.39
CA ASN A 68 -12.25 -6.87 11.83
C ASN A 68 -11.15 -7.78 11.24
N SER A 69 -11.23 -9.11 11.39
CA SER A 69 -10.15 -10.02 10.97
C SER A 69 -10.59 -11.27 10.20
N ALA A 70 -11.81 -11.76 10.39
CA ALA A 70 -12.37 -12.86 9.61
C ALA A 70 -13.90 -12.84 9.72
N ALA A 71 -14.60 -13.25 8.66
CA ALA A 71 -16.05 -13.33 8.69
C ALA A 71 -16.51 -14.33 9.75
N VAL A 72 -17.52 -13.94 10.53
CA VAL A 72 -18.16 -14.80 11.52
C VAL A 72 -19.05 -15.81 10.80
N ALA A 73 -18.86 -17.08 11.04
CA ALA A 73 -19.74 -18.12 10.53
C ALA A 73 -21.14 -18.00 11.15
N VAL A 74 -22.17 -18.06 10.33
CA VAL A 74 -23.57 -17.95 10.74
C VAL A 74 -24.35 -19.17 10.25
N ASP A 75 -25.56 -19.34 10.74
CA ASP A 75 -26.43 -20.41 10.27
C ASP A 75 -26.56 -20.40 8.75
N GLY A 76 -26.32 -21.55 8.11
CA GLY A 76 -26.27 -21.70 6.65
C GLY A 76 -24.92 -21.40 6.00
N SER A 77 -23.87 -21.01 6.74
CA SER A 77 -22.52 -20.81 6.19
C SER A 77 -21.99 -22.05 5.49
N ALA A 78 -21.50 -21.91 4.25
CA ALA A 78 -21.03 -23.01 3.42
C ALA A 78 -19.74 -23.64 3.98
N ILE A 79 -19.66 -24.97 3.86
CA ILE A 79 -18.52 -25.78 4.27
C ILE A 79 -18.00 -26.54 3.06
N LEU A 80 -16.72 -26.41 2.76
CA LEU A 80 -16.06 -27.09 1.66
C LEU A 80 -15.47 -28.42 2.13
N CYS A 81 -15.86 -29.50 1.49
CA CYS A 81 -15.30 -30.87 1.59
C CYS A 81 -15.55 -31.59 0.26
N ARG A 82 -15.37 -32.92 0.18
CA ARG A 82 -15.69 -33.69 -1.05
C ARG A 82 -17.20 -33.86 -1.33
N CYS A 83 -18.08 -33.42 -0.47
CA CYS A 83 -19.52 -33.42 -0.77
C CYS A 83 -19.83 -32.45 -1.92
N PRO A 84 -20.92 -32.68 -2.70
CA PRO A 84 -21.34 -31.74 -3.73
C PRO A 84 -21.53 -30.34 -3.17
N GLN A 85 -21.11 -29.32 -3.93
CA GLN A 85 -21.18 -27.93 -3.54
C GLN A 85 -22.61 -27.52 -3.14
N GLY A 86 -22.75 -26.79 -2.02
CA GLY A 86 -24.06 -26.39 -1.49
C GLY A 86 -24.79 -27.41 -0.63
N THR A 87 -24.28 -28.66 -0.49
CA THR A 87 -24.90 -29.69 0.35
C THR A 87 -24.34 -29.77 1.77
N HIS A 88 -23.19 -29.12 2.03
CA HIS A 88 -22.55 -29.12 3.33
C HIS A 88 -22.50 -27.66 3.87
N PHE A 89 -23.22 -27.42 4.95
CA PHE A 89 -23.35 -26.11 5.57
C PHE A 89 -23.51 -26.22 7.09
N LEU A 90 -23.20 -25.11 7.80
CA LEU A 90 -23.33 -24.98 9.24
C LEU A 90 -24.80 -24.90 9.66
N ILE A 91 -25.16 -25.61 10.70
CA ILE A 91 -26.47 -25.53 11.38
C ILE A 91 -26.27 -24.94 12.76
N ALA A 92 -26.69 -23.70 12.96
CA ALA A 92 -26.59 -22.98 14.22
C ALA A 92 -28.00 -22.77 14.83
N PRO A 93 -28.49 -23.70 15.66
CA PRO A 93 -29.85 -23.62 16.22
C PRO A 93 -30.00 -22.44 17.19
N GLY A 94 -31.20 -21.89 17.33
CA GLY A 94 -31.49 -20.73 18.21
C GLY A 94 -31.31 -21.02 19.72
N THR A 95 -31.11 -22.28 20.11
CA THR A 95 -30.90 -22.69 21.49
C THR A 95 -29.66 -23.58 21.60
N ILE A 96 -28.96 -23.48 22.73
CA ILE A 96 -27.78 -24.29 23.09
C ILE A 96 -28.21 -25.35 24.11
N PRO A 97 -27.83 -26.63 23.96
CA PRO A 97 -28.05 -27.64 25.00
C PRO A 97 -27.29 -27.20 26.27
N GLN A 98 -27.96 -27.28 27.43
CA GLN A 98 -27.33 -27.01 28.70
C GLN A 98 -26.37 -28.18 29.02
N LEU A 99 -25.07 -27.97 28.95
CA LEU A 99 -24.07 -28.89 29.47
C LEU A 99 -24.24 -28.93 30.98
N SER A 100 -24.86 -30.02 31.51
CA SER A 100 -24.84 -30.31 32.92
C SER A 100 -23.39 -30.60 33.33
N VAL A 101 -22.83 -29.74 34.14
CA VAL A 101 -21.60 -30.03 34.87
C VAL A 101 -21.94 -31.13 35.88
N ALA A 102 -21.72 -32.38 35.52
CA ALA A 102 -21.79 -33.49 36.41
C ALA A 102 -20.62 -33.39 37.40
N LYS A 103 -20.90 -33.00 38.64
CA LYS A 103 -20.03 -33.30 39.79
C LYS A 103 -20.02 -34.82 39.96
N ALA A 104 -19.03 -35.49 39.43
CA ALA A 104 -18.74 -36.86 39.81
C ALA A 104 -17.76 -36.86 40.95
N GLY A 105 -18.30 -36.97 42.15
CA GLY A 105 -17.56 -37.51 43.29
C GLY A 105 -17.64 -39.01 43.23
N ILE A 106 -16.54 -39.70 43.02
CA ILE A 106 -16.33 -41.12 43.32
C ILE A 106 -14.87 -41.25 43.73
N THR A 107 -14.65 -41.49 45.00
CA THR A 107 -13.43 -42.07 45.55
C THR A 107 -13.46 -43.57 45.37
N PRO A 108 -12.45 -44.18 44.76
CA PRO A 108 -12.01 -45.52 45.14
C PRO A 108 -10.62 -45.46 45.79
N SER A 109 -10.56 -45.96 46.97
CA SER A 109 -9.34 -46.38 47.68
C SER A 109 -8.65 -47.47 46.90
N PHE A 110 -7.38 -47.29 46.55
CA PHE A 110 -6.44 -48.39 46.32
C PHE A 110 -5.02 -48.00 46.69
N ALA A 111 -4.28 -48.97 47.16
CA ALA A 111 -3.01 -48.96 47.84
C ALA A 111 -1.85 -48.32 47.06
N PRO A 112 -0.75 -47.96 47.74
CA PRO A 112 0.31 -47.12 47.17
C PRO A 112 1.23 -47.97 46.26
N GLU A 113 1.33 -47.60 44.99
CA GLU A 113 2.47 -47.93 44.16
C GLU A 113 3.54 -46.86 44.26
N PRO A 114 4.83 -47.19 44.05
CA PRO A 114 5.95 -46.38 44.46
C PRO A 114 6.03 -45.07 43.66
N GLU A 115 6.29 -43.99 44.40
CA GLU A 115 6.54 -42.67 43.90
C GLU A 115 7.63 -42.68 42.80
N LYS A 116 7.23 -42.62 41.56
CA LYS A 116 8.10 -42.04 40.51
C LYS A 116 8.16 -40.54 40.78
N HIS A 117 9.27 -40.07 41.27
CA HIS A 117 9.61 -38.66 41.28
C HIS A 117 9.33 -38.09 39.89
N ALA A 118 8.22 -37.42 39.72
CA ALA A 118 8.01 -36.51 38.61
C ALA A 118 9.03 -35.39 38.80
N GLN A 119 10.15 -35.49 38.11
CA GLN A 119 11.01 -34.36 37.89
C GLN A 119 10.13 -33.28 37.24
N THR A 120 9.74 -32.28 38.01
CA THR A 120 9.24 -31.01 37.49
C THR A 120 10.40 -30.41 36.70
N GLY A 121 10.50 -30.82 35.44
CA GLY A 121 11.44 -30.23 34.49
C GLY A 121 11.18 -28.73 34.49
N LYS A 122 12.15 -27.94 34.98
CA LYS A 122 12.12 -26.49 34.82
C LYS A 122 11.92 -26.22 33.31
N LYS A 123 10.74 -25.70 32.91
CA LYS A 123 10.51 -25.28 31.54
C LYS A 123 11.71 -24.46 31.07
N LYS A 124 12.36 -24.86 29.98
CA LYS A 124 13.50 -24.10 29.44
C LYS A 124 13.01 -22.72 29.08
N LYS A 125 13.70 -21.69 29.54
CA LYS A 125 13.41 -20.30 29.17
C LYS A 125 13.95 -20.07 27.77
N ARG A 126 13.12 -19.52 26.89
CA ARG A 126 13.51 -19.10 25.54
C ARG A 126 13.35 -17.59 25.40
N GLU A 127 14.45 -16.91 25.15
CA GLU A 127 14.49 -15.49 24.90
C GLU A 127 14.36 -15.22 23.40
N ILE A 128 13.47 -14.29 23.04
CA ILE A 128 13.24 -13.91 21.65
C ILE A 128 13.35 -12.40 21.46
N THR A 129 13.75 -12.01 20.26
CA THR A 129 13.58 -10.66 19.71
C THR A 129 12.37 -10.68 18.78
N LEU A 130 11.32 -9.96 19.14
CA LEU A 130 10.12 -9.80 18.33
C LEU A 130 10.22 -8.54 17.51
N THR A 131 10.10 -8.67 16.19
CA THR A 131 10.12 -7.54 15.25
C THR A 131 8.79 -7.43 14.52
N ILE A 132 8.18 -6.26 14.57
CA ILE A 132 6.97 -5.95 13.81
C ILE A 132 7.36 -5.05 12.63
N GLY A 133 7.21 -5.58 11.41
CA GLY A 133 7.32 -4.80 10.18
C GLY A 133 6.01 -4.05 9.94
N VAL A 134 6.04 -2.73 9.87
CA VAL A 134 4.88 -1.88 9.59
C VAL A 134 5.05 -1.23 8.22
N PHE A 135 4.12 -1.49 7.30
CA PHE A 135 4.21 -1.14 5.89
C PHE A 135 3.09 -0.15 5.52
N PHE A 136 3.42 1.14 5.41
CA PHE A 136 2.48 2.20 5.05
C PHE A 136 2.50 2.44 3.54
N ASP A 137 1.44 2.05 2.85
CA ASP A 137 1.36 2.19 1.39
C ASP A 137 1.09 3.63 0.94
N GLY A 138 1.39 3.89 -0.35
CA GLY A 138 1.22 5.19 -0.96
C GLY A 138 -0.25 5.60 -1.12
N THR A 139 -0.49 6.89 -1.24
CA THR A 139 -1.83 7.45 -1.46
C THR A 139 -2.54 6.80 -2.63
N GLY A 140 -3.79 6.43 -2.45
CA GLY A 140 -4.57 5.77 -3.49
C GLY A 140 -4.15 4.32 -3.78
N ASN A 141 -3.23 3.74 -3.01
CA ASN A 141 -2.81 2.35 -3.19
C ASN A 141 -3.42 1.45 -2.12
N ASN A 142 -4.00 0.33 -2.55
CA ASN A 142 -4.62 -0.64 -1.66
C ASN A 142 -4.48 -2.04 -2.24
N ALA A 143 -3.58 -2.84 -1.69
CA ALA A 143 -3.28 -4.18 -2.21
C ALA A 143 -4.50 -5.11 -2.28
N VAL A 144 -5.48 -4.96 -1.36
CA VAL A 144 -6.71 -5.75 -1.38
C VAL A 144 -7.61 -5.36 -2.56
N ASN A 145 -7.77 -4.05 -2.81
CA ASN A 145 -8.56 -3.55 -3.92
C ASN A 145 -7.91 -3.91 -5.25
N THR A 146 -6.59 -3.70 -5.38
CA THR A 146 -5.80 -4.13 -6.54
C THR A 146 -5.94 -5.63 -6.78
N GLN A 147 -5.79 -6.47 -5.75
CA GLN A 147 -5.94 -7.93 -5.89
C GLN A 147 -7.34 -8.34 -6.36
N ASN A 148 -8.40 -7.71 -5.82
CA ASN A 148 -9.76 -8.00 -6.23
C ASN A 148 -10.00 -7.61 -7.70
N MET A 149 -9.45 -6.45 -8.11
CA MET A 149 -9.50 -6.00 -9.49
C MET A 149 -8.74 -6.95 -10.42
N MET A 150 -7.51 -7.36 -10.06
CA MET A 150 -6.72 -8.29 -10.86
C MET A 150 -7.47 -9.62 -11.06
N LYS A 151 -8.16 -10.13 -10.04
CA LYS A 151 -8.98 -11.33 -10.16
C LYS A 151 -10.15 -11.13 -11.13
N ALA A 152 -10.87 -10.02 -11.06
CA ALA A 152 -11.98 -9.70 -11.97
C ALA A 152 -11.48 -9.50 -13.41
N TYR A 153 -10.37 -8.81 -13.58
CA TYR A 153 -9.73 -8.56 -14.87
C TYR A 153 -9.24 -9.85 -15.53
N THR A 154 -8.57 -10.72 -14.78
CA THR A 154 -8.11 -12.02 -15.27
C THR A 154 -9.28 -12.96 -15.59
N ALA A 155 -10.37 -12.92 -14.81
CA ALA A 155 -11.58 -13.69 -15.11
C ALA A 155 -12.22 -13.25 -16.43
N GLY A 156 -12.04 -11.98 -16.84
CA GLY A 156 -12.44 -11.46 -18.16
C GLY A 156 -11.48 -11.79 -19.31
N HIS A 157 -10.42 -12.57 -19.05
CA HIS A 157 -9.38 -12.94 -20.03
C HIS A 157 -8.60 -11.74 -20.60
N TYR A 158 -8.50 -10.65 -19.88
CA TYR A 158 -7.71 -9.49 -20.26
C TYR A 158 -6.23 -9.64 -19.87
N ASN A 159 -5.34 -8.95 -20.59
CA ASN A 159 -3.90 -8.95 -20.34
C ASN A 159 -3.43 -7.57 -19.87
N LEU A 160 -2.72 -7.51 -18.76
CA LEU A 160 -2.16 -6.25 -18.22
C LEU A 160 -1.01 -5.67 -19.06
N ASP A 161 -0.43 -6.46 -19.97
CA ASP A 161 0.53 -5.97 -20.95
C ASP A 161 -0.15 -5.27 -22.15
N ASP A 162 -1.49 -5.19 -22.18
CA ASP A 162 -2.24 -4.46 -23.18
C ASP A 162 -2.11 -2.96 -22.92
N PRO A 163 -1.69 -2.15 -23.92
CA PRO A 163 -1.63 -0.69 -23.81
C PRO A 163 -2.96 -0.02 -23.45
N GLU A 164 -4.09 -0.68 -23.72
CA GLU A 164 -5.44 -0.21 -23.37
C GLU A 164 -5.91 -0.72 -21.98
N ALA A 165 -5.03 -1.38 -21.20
CA ALA A 165 -5.38 -1.97 -19.92
C ALA A 165 -6.02 -0.97 -18.94
N GLU A 166 -5.58 0.29 -18.95
CA GLU A 166 -6.12 1.33 -18.06
C GLU A 166 -7.61 1.59 -18.33
N SER A 167 -8.01 1.71 -19.59
CA SER A 167 -9.41 1.94 -19.99
C SER A 167 -10.28 0.74 -19.66
N ILE A 168 -9.77 -0.47 -19.86
CA ILE A 168 -10.45 -1.73 -19.56
C ILE A 168 -10.60 -1.89 -18.04
N LEU A 169 -9.57 -1.57 -17.24
CA LEU A 169 -9.64 -1.58 -15.79
C LEU A 169 -10.66 -0.57 -15.26
N ALA A 170 -10.71 0.64 -15.82
CA ALA A 170 -11.72 1.63 -15.43
C ALA A 170 -13.15 1.14 -15.70
N LYS A 171 -13.36 0.43 -16.81
CA LYS A 171 -14.64 -0.22 -17.12
C LYS A 171 -14.94 -1.35 -16.13
N CYS A 172 -13.97 -2.24 -15.87
CA CYS A 172 -14.13 -3.34 -14.90
C CYS A 172 -14.42 -2.82 -13.49
N ALA A 173 -13.79 -1.70 -13.07
CA ALA A 173 -14.02 -1.06 -11.78
C ALA A 173 -15.49 -0.64 -11.62
N ARG A 174 -16.04 0.00 -12.64
CA ARG A 174 -17.43 0.41 -12.67
C ARG A 174 -18.39 -0.77 -12.67
N ASP A 175 -18.13 -1.75 -13.56
CA ASP A 175 -19.06 -2.85 -13.81
C ASP A 175 -19.06 -3.90 -12.69
N ASN A 176 -17.92 -4.18 -12.05
CA ASN A 176 -17.81 -5.21 -11.01
C ASN A 176 -17.86 -4.66 -9.57
N PHE A 177 -17.46 -3.40 -9.36
CA PHE A 177 -17.34 -2.83 -8.02
C PHE A 177 -18.16 -1.54 -7.82
N GLY A 178 -18.78 -1.01 -8.87
CA GLY A 178 -19.60 0.21 -8.80
C GLY A 178 -18.78 1.46 -8.50
N VAL A 179 -17.47 1.47 -8.77
CA VAL A 179 -16.56 2.59 -8.50
C VAL A 179 -16.05 3.19 -9.79
N SER A 180 -15.84 4.52 -9.81
CA SER A 180 -15.38 5.25 -11.00
C SER A 180 -14.60 6.52 -10.63
N GLY A 181 -13.85 7.05 -11.59
CA GLY A 181 -13.05 8.28 -11.42
C GLY A 181 -12.10 8.19 -10.23
N SER A 182 -12.00 9.26 -9.44
CA SER A 182 -11.12 9.31 -8.25
C SER A 182 -11.49 8.30 -7.16
N GLY A 183 -12.73 7.79 -7.15
CA GLY A 183 -13.16 6.71 -6.25
C GLY A 183 -12.64 5.33 -6.63
N ALA A 184 -12.05 5.17 -7.81
CA ALA A 184 -11.53 3.91 -8.34
C ALA A 184 -9.99 3.82 -8.35
N THR A 185 -9.26 4.81 -7.87
CA THR A 185 -7.80 4.91 -7.99
C THR A 185 -7.10 3.65 -7.47
N SER A 186 -7.50 3.13 -6.30
CA SER A 186 -6.91 1.92 -5.72
C SER A 186 -7.32 0.62 -6.43
N TYR A 187 -8.30 0.67 -7.30
CA TYR A 187 -8.73 -0.47 -8.13
C TYR A 187 -8.05 -0.48 -9.50
N THR A 188 -7.71 0.69 -10.03
CA THR A 188 -7.13 0.84 -11.38
C THR A 188 -5.61 0.96 -11.38
N GLY A 189 -4.96 1.08 -10.22
CA GLY A 189 -3.52 1.03 -10.06
C GLY A 189 -2.97 -0.38 -9.96
N TYR A 190 -1.64 -0.47 -9.76
CA TYR A 190 -0.92 -1.73 -9.57
C TYR A 190 -0.22 -1.79 -8.21
N TYR A 191 0.45 -2.89 -7.90
CA TYR A 191 1.17 -3.07 -6.64
C TYR A 191 2.37 -2.14 -6.51
N THR A 192 2.56 -1.63 -5.30
CA THR A 192 3.72 -0.79 -4.94
C THR A 192 4.86 -1.63 -4.37
N ASN A 193 6.03 -1.01 -4.22
CA ASN A 193 7.16 -1.60 -3.51
C ASN A 193 6.85 -1.89 -2.03
N ILE A 194 5.91 -1.15 -1.43
CA ILE A 194 5.46 -1.40 -0.04
C ILE A 194 4.71 -2.73 0.04
N HIS A 195 3.83 -3.00 -0.91
CA HIS A 195 3.16 -4.29 -0.99
C HIS A 195 4.18 -5.44 -1.14
N TRP A 196 5.14 -5.30 -2.05
CA TRP A 196 6.16 -6.33 -2.28
C TRP A 196 7.05 -6.54 -1.06
N LEU A 197 7.51 -5.47 -0.40
CA LEU A 197 8.27 -5.58 0.84
C LEU A 197 7.48 -6.30 1.94
N SER A 198 6.20 -5.98 2.11
CA SER A 198 5.34 -6.63 3.11
C SER A 198 5.09 -8.11 2.82
N THR A 199 5.03 -8.47 1.54
CA THR A 199 4.82 -9.86 1.08
C THR A 199 6.09 -10.69 1.24
N LEU A 200 7.24 -10.11 0.92
CA LEU A 200 8.56 -10.75 1.05
C LEU A 200 9.07 -10.78 2.50
N TYR A 201 8.51 -9.95 3.40
CA TYR A 201 8.94 -9.88 4.80
C TYR A 201 8.80 -11.24 5.46
N SER A 202 9.94 -11.86 5.80
CA SER A 202 9.97 -13.25 6.23
C SER A 202 9.18 -13.44 7.52
N ARG A 203 8.25 -14.38 7.48
CA ARG A 203 7.45 -14.82 8.63
C ARG A 203 7.88 -16.20 9.11
N ARG A 204 8.98 -16.71 8.56
CA ARG A 204 9.51 -18.03 8.90
C ARG A 204 10.18 -17.93 10.26
N PHE A 205 9.79 -18.85 11.10
CA PHE A 205 10.39 -19.04 12.41
C PHE A 205 11.24 -20.33 12.34
N ALA A 206 12.54 -20.23 12.65
CA ALA A 206 13.42 -21.38 12.80
C ALA A 206 13.66 -21.66 14.28
N GLU A 207 13.71 -22.93 14.66
CA GLU A 207 13.86 -23.33 16.08
C GLU A 207 15.10 -22.71 16.74
N ASP A 208 16.19 -22.58 15.98
CA ASP A 208 17.47 -22.05 16.47
C ASP A 208 17.59 -20.52 16.31
N ASN A 209 16.64 -19.84 15.68
CA ASN A 209 16.70 -18.39 15.49
C ASN A 209 15.86 -17.68 16.57
N PRO A 210 16.46 -16.82 17.42
CA PRO A 210 15.71 -16.05 18.40
C PRO A 210 14.88 -14.92 17.79
N ASN A 211 15.08 -14.60 16.51
CA ASN A 211 14.39 -13.49 15.83
C ASN A 211 13.05 -13.95 15.24
N VAL A 212 11.99 -13.30 15.66
CA VAL A 212 10.62 -13.53 15.18
C VAL A 212 10.14 -12.27 14.48
N GLN A 213 9.66 -12.38 13.25
CA GLN A 213 9.14 -11.26 12.46
C GLN A 213 7.66 -11.42 12.12
N ARG A 214 6.92 -10.30 12.11
CA ARG A 214 5.53 -10.23 11.67
C ARG A 214 5.29 -8.96 10.88
N ALA A 215 4.58 -9.05 9.76
CA ALA A 215 4.23 -7.90 8.93
C ALA A 215 2.82 -7.38 9.25
N VAL A 216 2.69 -6.07 9.32
CA VAL A 216 1.44 -5.31 9.39
C VAL A 216 1.39 -4.38 8.18
N TYR A 217 0.51 -4.66 7.23
CA TYR A 217 0.30 -3.81 6.05
C TYR A 217 -0.83 -2.82 6.31
N ILE A 218 -0.57 -1.55 6.02
CA ILE A 218 -1.52 -0.45 6.14
C ILE A 218 -1.77 0.11 4.74
N ASP A 219 -2.99 0.00 4.29
CA ASP A 219 -3.45 0.55 3.02
C ASP A 219 -3.26 2.07 2.94
N GLY A 220 -3.06 2.57 1.73
CA GLY A 220 -2.69 3.96 1.46
C GLY A 220 -3.73 4.98 1.91
N ILE A 221 -3.26 6.21 2.08
CA ILE A 221 -4.09 7.36 2.46
C ILE A 221 -5.21 7.54 1.41
N GLY A 222 -6.43 7.79 1.89
CA GLY A 222 -7.61 7.95 1.05
C GLY A 222 -8.25 6.65 0.60
N THR A 223 -7.77 5.49 1.05
CA THR A 223 -8.36 4.19 0.68
C THR A 223 -8.80 3.38 1.89
N ASP A 224 -9.78 2.54 1.68
CA ASP A 224 -10.18 1.46 2.58
C ASP A 224 -10.46 0.20 1.76
N ALA A 225 -10.13 -0.96 2.31
CA ALA A 225 -10.35 -2.22 1.61
C ALA A 225 -11.84 -2.42 1.26
N ARG A 226 -12.12 -2.69 -0.01
CA ARG A 226 -13.46 -2.96 -0.57
C ARG A 226 -14.44 -1.78 -0.49
N LYS A 227 -13.94 -0.54 -0.38
CA LYS A 227 -14.75 0.67 -0.42
C LYS A 227 -14.29 1.59 -1.55
N PRO A 228 -15.14 2.52 -2.02
CA PRO A 228 -14.68 3.62 -2.88
C PRO A 228 -13.62 4.46 -2.17
N ASP A 229 -12.67 4.97 -2.93
CA ASP A 229 -11.61 5.81 -2.39
C ASP A 229 -12.15 7.19 -1.97
N SER A 230 -11.56 7.77 -0.93
CA SER A 230 -11.91 9.10 -0.43
C SER A 230 -11.14 10.20 -1.16
N THR A 231 -11.82 11.00 -1.95
CA THR A 231 -11.21 12.14 -2.67
C THR A 231 -10.60 13.17 -1.70
N LEU A 232 -11.24 13.45 -0.56
CA LEU A 232 -10.70 14.34 0.47
C LEU A 232 -9.45 13.75 1.14
N GLY A 233 -9.46 12.45 1.44
CA GLY A 233 -8.30 11.75 1.98
C GLY A 233 -7.13 11.76 1.00
N GLN A 234 -7.40 11.47 -0.28
CA GLN A 234 -6.38 11.51 -1.33
C GLN A 234 -5.86 12.93 -1.60
N GLY A 235 -6.75 13.94 -1.64
CA GLY A 235 -6.38 15.31 -1.96
C GLY A 235 -5.60 16.00 -0.84
N PHE A 236 -6.06 15.93 0.39
CA PHE A 236 -5.54 16.72 1.50
C PHE A 236 -4.82 15.92 2.59
N GLY A 237 -4.85 14.59 2.54
CA GLY A 237 -4.18 13.73 3.53
C GLY A 237 -4.77 13.79 4.95
N ILE A 238 -5.97 14.33 5.08
CA ILE A 238 -6.73 14.48 6.32
C ILE A 238 -7.98 13.61 6.27
N SER A 239 -8.77 13.58 7.34
CA SER A 239 -9.96 12.74 7.54
C SER A 239 -9.67 11.37 8.16
N ASP A 240 -10.69 10.52 8.24
CA ASP A 240 -10.63 9.16 8.78
C ASP A 240 -9.70 8.21 7.98
N THR A 241 -9.24 8.64 6.80
CA THR A 241 -8.28 7.93 5.95
C THR A 241 -6.96 8.69 5.76
N GLY A 242 -6.73 9.76 6.53
CA GLY A 242 -5.54 10.60 6.50
C GLY A 242 -4.31 9.96 7.14
N VAL A 243 -3.19 10.70 7.15
CA VAL A 243 -1.89 10.22 7.66
C VAL A 243 -1.99 9.77 9.12
N ILE A 244 -2.58 10.60 10.00
CA ILE A 244 -2.73 10.28 11.43
C ILE A 244 -3.64 9.08 11.63
N ALA A 245 -4.76 9.01 10.91
CA ALA A 245 -5.69 7.90 10.98
C ALA A 245 -5.02 6.56 10.58
N LYS A 246 -4.16 6.56 9.55
CA LYS A 246 -3.40 5.36 9.15
C LYS A 246 -2.38 4.94 10.22
N THR A 247 -1.73 5.87 10.90
CA THR A 247 -0.86 5.51 12.04
C THR A 247 -1.66 4.97 13.23
N ASN A 248 -2.86 5.49 13.50
CA ASN A 248 -3.77 4.95 14.52
C ASN A 248 -4.25 3.54 14.14
N LYS A 249 -4.54 3.30 12.86
CA LYS A 249 -4.87 1.96 12.34
C LYS A 249 -3.70 0.98 12.59
N ALA A 250 -2.45 1.41 12.34
CA ALA A 250 -1.28 0.60 12.65
C ALA A 250 -1.23 0.24 14.15
N VAL A 251 -1.42 1.22 15.04
CA VAL A 251 -1.45 1.00 16.50
C VAL A 251 -2.53 -0.01 16.89
N SER A 252 -3.75 0.12 16.32
CA SER A 252 -4.86 -0.79 16.63
C SER A 252 -4.59 -2.25 16.22
N MET A 253 -3.69 -2.48 15.26
CA MET A 253 -3.32 -3.81 14.78
C MET A 253 -2.12 -4.42 15.54
N LEU A 254 -1.42 -3.64 16.39
CA LEU A 254 -0.21 -4.11 17.05
C LEU A 254 -0.49 -5.26 18.03
N ALA A 255 -1.50 -5.14 18.88
CA ALA A 255 -1.80 -6.14 19.90
C ALA A 255 -2.05 -7.52 19.27
N ASP A 256 -2.94 -7.59 18.27
CA ASP A 256 -3.27 -8.84 17.57
C ASP A 256 -2.05 -9.40 16.81
N SER A 257 -1.23 -8.52 16.23
CA SER A 257 -0.04 -8.93 15.48
C SER A 257 1.05 -9.50 16.37
N ILE A 258 1.26 -8.90 17.55
CA ILE A 258 2.19 -9.37 18.57
C ILE A 258 1.70 -10.72 19.11
N GLN A 259 0.43 -10.81 19.51
CA GLN A 259 -0.14 -12.05 20.02
C GLN A 259 -0.05 -13.17 18.99
N ALA A 260 -0.41 -12.92 17.72
CA ALA A 260 -0.31 -13.92 16.66
C ALA A 260 1.14 -14.39 16.40
N ALA A 261 2.14 -13.52 16.59
CA ALA A 261 3.54 -13.89 16.49
C ALA A 261 3.97 -14.79 17.67
N LEU A 262 3.56 -14.46 18.89
CA LEU A 262 3.86 -15.24 20.10
C LEU A 262 3.17 -16.60 20.08
N ASP A 263 1.91 -16.66 19.62
CA ASP A 263 1.15 -17.91 19.47
C ASP A 263 1.81 -18.84 18.44
N ALA A 264 2.31 -18.29 17.33
CA ALA A 264 3.02 -19.08 16.31
C ALA A 264 4.30 -19.73 16.87
N VAL A 265 5.02 -19.03 17.75
CA VAL A 265 6.22 -19.56 18.43
C VAL A 265 5.84 -20.60 19.47
N SER A 266 4.83 -20.31 20.30
CA SER A 266 4.38 -21.20 21.39
C SER A 266 3.81 -22.51 20.86
N ASN A 267 3.08 -22.47 19.74
CA ASN A 267 2.50 -23.68 19.12
C ASN A 267 3.57 -24.63 18.56
N GLN A 268 4.75 -24.13 18.22
CA GLN A 268 5.86 -24.98 17.76
C GLN A 268 6.69 -25.55 18.93
N GLN A 269 6.61 -24.95 20.12
CA GLN A 269 7.44 -25.32 21.28
C GLN A 269 6.65 -25.18 22.60
N ALA A 270 5.68 -26.04 22.82
CA ALA A 270 4.77 -25.99 23.97
C ALA A 270 5.46 -26.08 25.35
N ASP A 271 6.69 -26.62 25.41
CA ASP A 271 7.40 -26.87 26.67
C ASP A 271 8.29 -25.72 27.15
N ASN A 272 8.45 -24.65 26.36
CA ASN A 272 9.32 -23.54 26.68
C ASN A 272 8.53 -22.34 27.23
N LYS A 273 9.07 -21.68 28.28
CA LYS A 273 8.58 -20.38 28.73
C LYS A 273 9.20 -19.28 27.85
N LEU A 274 8.37 -18.59 27.06
CA LEU A 274 8.83 -17.48 26.22
C LEU A 274 9.11 -16.22 27.06
N ILE A 275 10.18 -15.53 26.67
CA ILE A 275 10.55 -14.21 27.19
C ILE A 275 10.85 -13.30 26.00
N VAL A 276 10.09 -12.24 25.81
CA VAL A 276 10.40 -11.21 24.83
C VAL A 276 11.44 -10.25 25.42
N ARG A 277 12.69 -10.39 24.99
CA ARG A 277 13.81 -9.54 25.44
C ARG A 277 13.80 -8.19 24.76
N VAL A 278 13.49 -8.17 23.47
CA VAL A 278 13.44 -6.97 22.64
C VAL A 278 12.18 -7.02 21.81
N LEU A 279 11.45 -5.92 21.81
CA LEU A 279 10.42 -5.63 20.83
C LEU A 279 10.91 -4.47 19.97
N GLN A 280 10.95 -4.66 18.66
CA GLN A 280 11.43 -3.65 17.73
C GLN A 280 10.58 -3.55 16.47
N PHE A 281 10.74 -2.47 15.75
CA PHE A 281 9.98 -2.16 14.55
C PHE A 281 10.89 -1.97 13.35
N ASP A 282 10.47 -2.51 12.20
CA ASP A 282 10.93 -2.13 10.88
C ASP A 282 9.79 -1.38 10.19
N ILE A 283 10.03 -0.16 9.76
CA ILE A 283 8.96 0.71 9.29
C ILE A 283 9.24 1.06 7.84
N PHE A 284 8.28 0.81 6.96
CA PHE A 284 8.39 1.13 5.54
C PHE A 284 7.26 2.04 5.10
N GLY A 285 7.53 2.90 4.12
CA GLY A 285 6.50 3.78 3.61
C GLY A 285 6.82 4.34 2.23
N PHE A 286 5.75 4.68 1.48
CA PHE A 286 5.84 5.33 0.19
C PHE A 286 4.95 6.58 0.16
N SER A 287 5.43 7.69 -0.44
CA SER A 287 4.62 8.90 -0.60
C SER A 287 4.16 9.46 0.76
N ARG A 288 2.86 9.77 0.93
CA ARG A 288 2.28 10.09 2.23
C ARG A 288 2.30 8.91 3.20
N GLY A 289 2.39 7.68 2.72
CA GLY A 289 2.72 6.52 3.56
C GLY A 289 4.13 6.61 4.15
N ALA A 290 5.10 7.22 3.44
CA ALA A 290 6.41 7.53 4.01
C ALA A 290 6.31 8.62 5.10
N ALA A 291 5.43 9.61 4.92
CA ALA A 291 5.14 10.58 5.98
C ALA A 291 4.51 9.90 7.21
N ALA A 292 3.58 8.94 7.00
CA ALA A 292 3.01 8.13 8.06
C ALA A 292 4.06 7.26 8.77
N ALA A 293 4.99 6.66 8.04
CA ALA A 293 6.11 5.89 8.58
C ALA A 293 7.00 6.75 9.48
N ARG A 294 7.33 7.96 9.05
CA ARG A 294 8.11 8.94 9.84
C ARG A 294 7.36 9.36 11.11
N HIS A 295 6.09 9.70 10.99
CA HIS A 295 5.25 10.05 12.14
C HIS A 295 5.13 8.89 13.13
N PHE A 296 4.90 7.66 12.66
CA PHE A 296 4.81 6.47 13.49
C PHE A 296 6.11 6.19 14.26
N ALA A 297 7.28 6.35 13.61
CA ALA A 297 8.58 6.23 14.27
C ALA A 297 8.76 7.26 15.39
N ASN A 298 8.32 8.51 15.18
CA ASN A 298 8.33 9.55 16.21
C ASN A 298 7.40 9.22 17.38
N ARG A 299 6.25 8.59 17.13
CA ARG A 299 5.34 8.11 18.18
C ARG A 299 5.99 7.03 19.05
N ILE A 300 6.76 6.11 18.43
CA ILE A 300 7.54 5.11 19.17
C ILE A 300 8.60 5.80 20.05
N GLN A 301 9.37 6.72 19.47
CA GLN A 301 10.43 7.45 20.17
C GLN A 301 9.89 8.29 21.33
N SER A 302 8.71 8.88 21.20
CA SER A 302 8.07 9.67 22.25
C SER A 302 7.30 8.82 23.29
N GLU A 303 7.40 7.51 23.22
CA GLU A 303 6.71 6.57 24.11
C GLU A 303 5.18 6.78 24.16
N ASP A 304 4.56 6.92 22.97
CA ASP A 304 3.12 7.13 22.82
C ASP A 304 2.32 6.13 23.69
N PRO A 305 1.44 6.60 24.59
CA PRO A 305 0.67 5.75 25.49
C PRO A 305 -0.19 4.71 24.78
N ALA A 306 -0.70 5.02 23.57
CA ALA A 306 -1.51 4.08 22.79
C ALA A 306 -0.65 2.92 22.26
N ILE A 307 0.59 3.18 21.84
CA ILE A 307 1.55 2.14 21.42
C ILE A 307 1.92 1.28 22.63
N ILE A 308 2.25 1.88 23.77
CA ILE A 308 2.58 1.16 25.01
C ILE A 308 1.40 0.26 25.42
N SER A 309 0.17 0.77 25.39
CA SER A 309 -1.03 0.00 25.71
C SER A 309 -1.22 -1.19 24.76
N ALA A 310 -1.07 -0.98 23.45
CA ALA A 310 -1.19 -2.04 22.45
C ALA A 310 -0.11 -3.13 22.63
N ILE A 311 1.13 -2.74 22.92
CA ILE A 311 2.22 -3.69 23.19
C ILE A 311 1.91 -4.49 24.46
N ARG A 312 1.52 -3.85 25.57
CA ARG A 312 1.15 -4.54 26.82
C ARG A 312 0.03 -5.56 26.62
N GLN A 313 -0.97 -5.19 25.84
CA GLN A 313 -2.07 -6.10 25.47
C GLN A 313 -1.54 -7.29 24.65
N GLY A 314 -0.70 -7.05 23.65
CA GLY A 314 -0.18 -8.08 22.75
C GLY A 314 0.78 -9.06 23.42
N VAL A 315 1.52 -8.65 24.47
CA VAL A 315 2.44 -9.53 25.21
C VAL A 315 1.78 -10.18 26.44
N THR A 316 0.47 -10.01 26.62
CA THR A 316 -0.26 -10.58 27.76
C THR A 316 0.01 -12.09 27.89
N GLY A 317 0.39 -12.54 29.07
CA GLY A 317 0.74 -13.95 29.33
C GLY A 317 2.18 -14.34 28.96
N THR A 318 2.99 -13.40 28.46
CA THR A 318 4.41 -13.61 28.13
C THR A 318 5.28 -12.65 28.94
N ASP A 319 6.44 -13.10 29.41
CA ASP A 319 7.40 -12.22 30.09
C ASP A 319 7.96 -11.23 29.06
N PHE A 320 7.84 -9.93 29.33
CA PHE A 320 8.36 -8.86 28.47
C PHE A 320 9.35 -7.99 29.26
N ASN A 321 10.60 -7.94 28.76
CA ASN A 321 11.71 -7.21 29.38
C ASN A 321 12.26 -6.08 28.49
N GLY A 322 11.57 -5.76 27.37
CA GLY A 322 11.98 -4.70 26.45
C GLY A 322 11.52 -3.31 26.87
N SER A 323 11.89 -2.30 26.08
CA SER A 323 11.37 -0.93 26.22
C SER A 323 9.84 -0.93 26.06
N PRO A 324 9.09 -0.17 26.90
CA PRO A 324 7.63 -0.16 26.90
C PRO A 324 7.00 0.13 25.52
N ALA A 325 7.56 1.08 24.77
CA ALA A 325 7.13 1.42 23.41
C ALA A 325 7.88 0.65 22.31
N GLY A 326 8.80 -0.26 22.69
CA GLY A 326 9.73 -0.88 21.77
C GLY A 326 10.82 0.09 21.27
N LYS A 327 11.50 -0.26 20.17
CA LYS A 327 12.48 0.60 19.49
C LYS A 327 12.34 0.44 17.98
N THR A 328 12.77 1.42 17.20
CA THR A 328 12.82 1.31 15.74
C THR A 328 14.21 0.84 15.32
N ARG A 329 14.28 -0.31 14.61
CA ARG A 329 15.52 -0.83 14.03
C ARG A 329 15.80 -0.18 12.66
N PHE A 330 14.82 -0.19 11.77
CA PHE A 330 14.99 0.29 10.41
C PHE A 330 13.80 1.14 9.95
N ILE A 331 14.08 2.22 9.21
CA ILE A 331 13.08 2.99 8.48
C ILE A 331 13.50 3.01 7.01
N GLY A 332 12.71 2.38 6.14
CA GLY A 332 12.90 2.36 4.69
C GLY A 332 11.79 3.11 3.99
N ILE A 333 12.10 4.24 3.37
CA ILE A 333 11.08 5.09 2.77
C ILE A 333 11.38 5.40 1.31
N PHE A 334 10.30 5.44 0.51
CA PHE A 334 10.34 5.83 -0.89
C PHE A 334 9.67 7.19 -1.05
N ASP A 335 10.39 8.11 -1.62
CA ASP A 335 9.96 9.41 -2.13
C ASP A 335 8.92 10.11 -1.24
N THR A 336 9.33 10.50 -0.04
CA THR A 336 8.45 11.11 0.97
C THR A 336 7.81 12.39 0.46
N VAL A 337 6.48 12.37 0.35
CA VAL A 337 5.65 13.53 0.03
C VAL A 337 4.65 13.71 1.15
N ALA A 338 4.76 14.78 1.92
CA ALA A 338 3.77 15.05 2.97
C ALA A 338 2.43 15.48 2.36
N ALA A 339 2.43 16.49 1.51
CA ALA A 339 1.27 17.00 0.77
C ALA A 339 -0.03 17.02 1.61
N ILE A 340 0.05 17.65 2.80
CA ILE A 340 -1.05 17.68 3.77
C ILE A 340 -1.65 19.09 3.78
N GLY A 341 -2.92 19.22 3.36
CA GLY A 341 -3.69 20.44 3.48
C GLY A 341 -4.34 20.53 4.85
N THR A 342 -3.96 21.54 5.63
CA THR A 342 -4.59 21.84 6.94
C THR A 342 -5.37 23.14 6.87
N PRO A 343 -6.35 23.36 7.77
CA PRO A 343 -7.01 24.67 7.87
C PRO A 343 -6.03 25.82 8.12
N VAL A 344 -4.93 25.55 8.84
CA VAL A 344 -3.90 26.54 9.17
C VAL A 344 -3.11 26.97 7.93
N ASN A 345 -2.80 26.04 7.02
CA ASN A 345 -2.09 26.33 5.78
C ASN A 345 -3.03 26.66 4.60
N GLY A 346 -4.31 26.93 4.87
CA GLY A 346 -5.31 27.25 3.86
C GLY A 346 -5.66 26.08 2.93
N LEU A 347 -5.52 24.85 3.41
CA LEU A 347 -5.68 23.59 2.65
C LEU A 347 -4.69 23.47 1.46
N ASN A 348 -3.53 24.11 1.58
CA ASN A 348 -2.50 24.07 0.55
C ASN A 348 -1.55 22.86 0.75
N PRO A 349 -1.65 21.80 -0.04
CA PRO A 349 -0.81 20.61 0.12
C PRO A 349 0.66 20.85 -0.27
N HIS A 350 0.98 22.00 -0.88
CA HIS A 350 2.36 22.40 -1.21
C HIS A 350 3.07 23.13 -0.04
N SER A 351 2.39 23.32 1.09
CA SER A 351 2.96 23.95 2.27
C SER A 351 3.95 23.01 2.99
N ALA A 352 5.00 23.61 3.58
CA ALA A 352 5.89 22.90 4.50
C ALA A 352 5.21 22.57 5.85
N ASP A 353 4.13 23.27 6.20
CA ASP A 353 3.35 23.01 7.41
C ASP A 353 2.49 21.76 7.23
N THR A 354 2.81 20.73 7.96
CA THR A 354 2.15 19.43 7.94
C THR A 354 1.18 19.23 9.13
N GLY A 355 0.91 20.30 9.89
CA GLY A 355 0.08 20.25 11.09
C GLY A 355 0.65 19.30 12.15
N ASP A 356 -0.18 18.40 12.66
CA ASP A 356 0.21 17.45 13.72
C ASP A 356 1.07 16.28 13.22
N VAL A 357 1.35 16.19 11.92
CA VAL A 357 2.19 15.11 11.36
C VAL A 357 3.68 15.43 11.53
N ASN A 358 4.35 14.73 12.44
CA ASN A 358 5.77 14.90 12.70
C ASN A 358 6.63 14.11 11.70
N LEU A 359 7.35 14.83 10.83
CA LEU A 359 8.23 14.26 9.81
C LEU A 359 9.71 14.23 10.23
N LEU A 360 10.05 14.83 11.35
CA LEU A 360 11.43 15.04 11.77
C LEU A 360 12.06 13.75 12.27
N LEU A 361 13.02 13.21 11.53
CA LEU A 361 13.78 12.02 11.93
C LEU A 361 15.09 12.42 12.62
N ARG A 362 15.03 12.76 13.90
CA ARG A 362 16.23 13.08 14.69
C ARG A 362 17.09 11.84 14.91
N PRO A 363 18.42 12.01 15.08
CA PRO A 363 19.28 10.91 15.53
C PRO A 363 18.70 10.23 16.77
N GLY A 364 18.69 8.90 16.78
CA GLY A 364 18.07 8.09 17.85
C GLY A 364 16.62 7.66 17.61
N VAL A 365 15.93 8.19 16.57
CA VAL A 365 14.58 7.74 16.20
C VAL A 365 14.58 6.30 15.67
N ALA A 366 15.66 5.88 15.06
CA ALA A 366 15.90 4.53 14.57
C ALA A 366 17.40 4.21 14.59
N GLU A 367 17.74 2.91 14.51
CA GLU A 367 19.13 2.50 14.37
C GLU A 367 19.66 2.83 12.97
N LYS A 368 18.83 2.65 11.93
CA LYS A 368 19.16 2.99 10.54
C LYS A 368 17.93 3.55 9.82
N VAL A 369 18.17 4.50 8.94
CA VAL A 369 17.17 5.07 8.02
C VAL A 369 17.75 5.08 6.62
N PHE A 370 16.94 4.76 5.61
CA PHE A 370 17.32 4.89 4.21
C PHE A 370 16.14 5.43 3.39
N HIS A 371 16.41 6.45 2.59
CA HIS A 371 15.43 7.09 1.74
C HIS A 371 15.83 7.01 0.27
N ILE A 372 14.95 6.48 -0.58
CA ILE A 372 15.11 6.49 -2.03
C ILE A 372 14.16 7.52 -2.61
N THR A 373 14.66 8.45 -3.42
CA THR A 373 13.90 9.56 -3.98
C THR A 373 13.88 9.56 -5.50
N ALA A 374 12.87 10.19 -6.09
CA ALA A 374 12.65 10.31 -7.53
C ALA A 374 13.40 11.53 -8.09
N ALA A 375 14.35 11.31 -8.99
CA ALA A 375 15.14 12.40 -9.57
C ALA A 375 14.38 13.25 -10.62
N ASN A 376 13.37 12.67 -11.26
CA ASN A 376 12.63 13.30 -12.36
C ASN A 376 11.21 13.76 -11.97
N GLU A 377 10.82 13.63 -10.70
CA GLU A 377 9.52 14.14 -10.24
C GLU A 377 9.54 15.66 -10.17
N CYS A 378 8.50 16.31 -10.67
CA CYS A 378 8.37 17.77 -10.65
C CYS A 378 6.93 18.27 -10.57
N ARG A 379 5.97 17.41 -10.18
CA ARG A 379 4.60 17.87 -9.93
C ARG A 379 4.53 18.81 -8.73
N PHE A 380 3.68 19.84 -8.81
CA PHE A 380 3.50 20.85 -7.76
C PHE A 380 3.14 20.22 -6.39
N ASN A 381 2.17 19.33 -6.35
CA ASN A 381 1.71 18.70 -5.11
C ASN A 381 2.61 17.54 -4.64
N PHE A 382 3.78 17.34 -5.25
CA PHE A 382 4.73 16.28 -4.93
C PHE A 382 6.06 16.81 -4.40
N ALA A 383 6.03 17.91 -3.63
CA ALA A 383 7.22 18.44 -2.96
C ALA A 383 7.88 17.35 -2.11
N LEU A 384 9.20 17.21 -2.25
CA LEU A 384 9.97 16.21 -1.52
C LEU A 384 10.25 16.66 -0.08
N ASN A 385 10.01 15.78 0.88
CA ASN A 385 10.48 15.96 2.26
C ASN A 385 11.76 15.13 2.47
N SER A 386 12.91 15.74 2.27
CA SER A 386 14.23 15.12 2.38
C SER A 386 14.54 14.67 3.82
N VAL A 387 15.44 13.71 3.96
CA VAL A 387 16.02 13.29 5.25
C VAL A 387 17.46 13.78 5.45
N LYS A 388 17.99 14.46 4.44
CA LYS A 388 19.35 15.06 4.53
C LYS A 388 19.37 16.22 5.53
N PRO A 389 20.54 16.50 6.13
CA PRO A 389 21.78 15.74 6.04
C PRO A 389 21.87 14.57 7.06
N ALA A 390 20.85 14.35 7.89
CA ALA A 390 20.94 13.44 9.03
C ALA A 390 21.00 11.95 8.62
N TRP A 391 20.39 11.59 7.48
CA TRP A 391 20.27 10.22 7.06
C TRP A 391 20.61 10.00 5.57
N PRO A 392 21.07 8.79 5.20
CA PRO A 392 21.32 8.43 3.81
C PRO A 392 20.10 8.60 2.91
N GLU A 393 20.29 9.27 1.78
CA GLU A 393 19.25 9.51 0.77
C GLU A 393 19.84 9.35 -0.63
N LEU A 394 19.28 8.43 -1.41
CA LEU A 394 19.67 8.12 -2.77
C LEU A 394 18.59 8.60 -3.75
N ALA A 395 18.95 9.49 -4.68
CA ALA A 395 18.11 9.81 -5.83
C ALA A 395 18.36 8.80 -6.96
N LEU A 396 17.29 8.18 -7.46
CA LEU A 396 17.32 7.33 -8.65
C LEU A 396 16.54 8.00 -9.80
N PRO A 397 16.93 7.74 -11.07
CA PRO A 397 16.15 8.18 -12.21
C PRO A 397 14.69 7.73 -12.10
N GLY A 398 13.76 8.53 -12.58
CA GLY A 398 12.33 8.24 -12.56
C GLY A 398 11.50 9.25 -11.80
N VAL A 399 10.19 9.15 -11.94
CA VAL A 399 9.20 9.92 -11.20
C VAL A 399 8.70 9.15 -9.98
N HIS A 400 7.84 9.74 -9.21
CA HIS A 400 7.33 9.23 -7.92
C HIS A 400 7.01 7.73 -7.91
N SER A 401 6.15 7.30 -8.83
CA SER A 401 5.74 5.89 -8.90
C SER A 401 6.71 5.00 -9.68
N ASP A 402 7.71 5.56 -10.39
CA ASP A 402 8.85 4.79 -10.90
C ASP A 402 9.78 4.36 -9.77
N ILE A 403 9.70 5.03 -8.62
CA ILE A 403 10.46 4.70 -7.41
C ILE A 403 9.63 3.85 -6.43
N GLY A 404 8.40 4.26 -6.18
CA GLY A 404 7.54 3.60 -5.20
C GLY A 404 6.68 2.45 -5.75
N GLY A 405 6.55 2.33 -7.06
CA GLY A 405 5.61 1.42 -7.71
C GLY A 405 4.20 2.01 -7.82
N GLY A 406 3.28 1.24 -8.40
CA GLY A 406 1.88 1.62 -8.56
C GLY A 406 1.42 1.80 -9.99
N TYR A 407 2.33 2.01 -10.96
CA TYR A 407 1.98 2.02 -12.38
C TYR A 407 1.65 0.62 -12.90
N LEU A 408 0.75 0.54 -13.87
CA LEU A 408 0.45 -0.70 -14.59
C LEU A 408 1.71 -1.24 -15.30
N PRO A 409 1.78 -2.55 -15.60
CA PRO A 409 2.92 -3.16 -16.29
C PRO A 409 3.30 -2.45 -17.59
N VAL A 410 2.31 -1.98 -18.33
CA VAL A 410 2.48 -1.19 -19.56
C VAL A 410 1.52 -0.02 -19.53
N THR A 411 2.02 1.17 -19.78
CA THR A 411 1.24 2.41 -19.87
C THR A 411 1.51 3.09 -21.20
N LYS A 412 0.45 3.54 -21.88
CA LYS A 412 0.54 4.36 -23.09
C LYS A 412 0.43 5.84 -22.70
N GLU A 413 1.41 6.63 -23.07
CA GLU A 413 1.45 8.07 -22.78
C GLU A 413 1.33 8.89 -24.06
N HIS A 414 0.40 9.84 -24.07
CA HIS A 414 0.26 10.91 -25.03
C HIS A 414 -0.11 12.18 -24.26
N LEU A 415 0.88 13.04 -24.00
CA LEU A 415 0.78 14.03 -22.92
C LEU A 415 1.16 15.43 -23.38
N PHE A 416 0.40 16.44 -22.95
CA PHE A 416 0.75 17.84 -23.15
C PHE A 416 1.84 18.28 -22.16
N LEU A 417 3.00 18.65 -22.71
CA LEU A 417 4.12 19.21 -21.94
C LEU A 417 3.95 20.71 -21.68
N THR A 418 3.13 21.40 -22.48
CA THR A 418 2.78 22.79 -22.25
C THR A 418 1.30 22.96 -22.02
N ARG A 419 0.93 23.98 -21.24
CA ARG A 419 -0.47 24.39 -21.16
C ARG A 419 -0.94 24.80 -22.57
N PRO A 420 -2.08 24.28 -23.05
CA PRO A 420 -2.58 24.66 -24.36
C PRO A 420 -2.73 26.18 -24.50
N ALA A 421 -2.02 26.77 -25.43
CA ALA A 421 -2.20 28.16 -25.85
C ALA A 421 -3.44 28.25 -26.74
N THR A 422 -4.18 29.35 -26.67
CA THR A 422 -5.41 29.53 -27.42
C THR A 422 -5.48 30.90 -28.12
N GLU A 423 -6.09 30.91 -29.31
CA GLU A 423 -6.31 32.11 -30.07
C GLU A 423 -7.60 31.98 -30.91
N THR A 424 -8.37 33.05 -31.03
CA THR A 424 -9.51 33.10 -31.98
C THR A 424 -9.04 33.64 -33.31
N VAL A 425 -9.23 32.86 -34.36
CA VAL A 425 -8.72 33.17 -35.71
C VAL A 425 -9.82 32.95 -36.76
N PRO A 426 -9.67 33.51 -37.97
CA PRO A 426 -10.54 33.15 -39.11
C PRO A 426 -10.55 31.65 -39.33
N TYR A 427 -11.70 31.09 -39.68
CA TYR A 427 -11.88 29.64 -39.87
C TYR A 427 -10.86 29.04 -40.86
N SER A 428 -10.54 29.77 -41.91
CA SER A 428 -9.58 29.36 -42.96
C SER A 428 -8.12 29.37 -42.53
N GLN A 429 -7.78 29.96 -41.38
CA GLN A 429 -6.38 30.06 -40.96
C GLN A 429 -5.87 28.69 -40.46
N PRO A 430 -4.76 28.14 -41.02
CA PRO A 430 -4.13 26.93 -40.52
C PRO A 430 -3.67 27.08 -39.08
N GLY A 431 -3.79 26.00 -38.27
CA GLY A 431 -3.39 25.98 -36.86
C GLY A 431 -1.92 26.37 -36.65
N GLU A 432 -1.03 25.89 -37.51
CA GLU A 432 0.41 26.11 -37.49
C GLU A 432 0.82 27.58 -37.77
N LYS A 433 -0.11 28.37 -38.33
CA LYS A 433 0.10 29.80 -38.58
C LYS A 433 -0.45 30.70 -37.48
N THR A 434 -0.96 30.12 -36.40
CA THR A 434 -1.50 30.88 -35.26
C THR A 434 -0.41 31.37 -34.33
N GLN A 435 -0.72 32.40 -33.53
CA GLN A 435 0.15 32.83 -32.44
C GLN A 435 0.24 31.77 -31.33
N ALA A 436 -0.87 31.06 -31.08
CA ALA A 436 -0.92 29.94 -30.15
C ALA A 436 0.12 28.85 -30.48
N TYR A 437 0.24 28.48 -31.75
CA TYR A 437 1.26 27.54 -32.21
C TYR A 437 2.68 28.04 -31.97
N ARG A 438 2.97 29.30 -32.36
CA ARG A 438 4.29 29.90 -32.15
C ARG A 438 4.66 29.98 -30.69
N GLN A 439 3.70 30.29 -29.82
CA GLN A 439 3.90 30.29 -28.37
C GLN A 439 4.21 28.89 -27.82
N ALA A 440 3.49 27.85 -28.27
CA ALA A 440 3.77 26.47 -27.91
C ALA A 440 5.19 26.06 -28.32
N VAL A 441 5.57 26.26 -29.58
CA VAL A 441 6.91 25.91 -30.10
C VAL A 441 8.03 26.65 -29.35
N ALA A 442 7.85 27.92 -29.01
CA ALA A 442 8.85 28.71 -28.29
C ALA A 442 9.15 28.17 -26.89
N GLN A 443 8.22 27.44 -26.27
CA GLN A 443 8.41 26.86 -24.94
C GLN A 443 9.39 25.66 -24.94
N LEU A 444 9.63 25.02 -26.10
CA LEU A 444 10.54 23.88 -26.18
C LEU A 444 11.94 24.20 -25.65
N GLN A 445 12.47 25.37 -26.01
CA GLN A 445 13.79 25.81 -25.53
C GLN A 445 13.89 25.97 -24.00
N THR A 446 12.77 26.21 -23.35
CA THR A 446 12.70 26.30 -21.89
C THR A 446 12.60 24.91 -21.28
N LEU A 447 11.81 24.03 -21.87
CA LEU A 447 11.62 22.65 -21.39
C LEU A 447 12.91 21.83 -21.50
N ASP A 448 13.70 22.00 -22.56
CA ASP A 448 15.00 21.35 -22.76
C ASP A 448 15.99 21.59 -21.61
N LYS A 449 15.84 22.70 -20.90
CA LYS A 449 16.68 23.04 -19.75
C LYS A 449 16.19 22.43 -18.43
N SER A 450 15.01 21.81 -18.43
CA SER A 450 14.45 21.17 -17.23
C SER A 450 15.14 19.84 -16.97
N PRO A 451 15.83 19.64 -15.83
CA PRO A 451 16.45 18.36 -15.49
C PRO A 451 15.45 17.20 -15.42
N CYS A 452 14.19 17.48 -15.07
CA CYS A 452 13.14 16.48 -14.96
C CYS A 452 12.72 15.93 -16.34
N LEU A 453 12.67 16.80 -17.36
CA LEU A 453 12.20 16.46 -18.70
C LEU A 453 13.32 16.11 -19.67
N ALA A 454 14.52 16.68 -19.49
CA ALA A 454 15.62 16.52 -20.43
C ALA A 454 15.87 15.06 -20.88
N PRO A 455 15.83 14.03 -20.02
CA PRO A 455 15.94 12.64 -20.45
C PRO A 455 14.82 12.22 -21.40
N LEU A 456 13.58 12.61 -21.12
CA LEU A 456 12.42 12.26 -21.96
C LEU A 456 12.44 12.96 -23.30
N LEU A 457 12.85 14.24 -23.32
CA LEU A 457 12.92 15.05 -24.56
C LEU A 457 14.01 14.55 -25.51
N ARG A 458 15.08 13.92 -25.00
CA ARG A 458 16.14 13.35 -25.83
C ARG A 458 15.76 12.02 -26.46
N THR A 459 14.93 11.24 -25.80
CA THR A 459 14.67 9.84 -26.19
C THR A 459 13.31 9.62 -26.86
N ASN A 460 12.45 10.66 -26.89
CA ASN A 460 11.09 10.55 -27.41
C ASN A 460 10.75 11.66 -28.40
N GLU A 461 9.75 11.39 -29.23
CA GLU A 461 9.25 12.35 -30.20
C GLU A 461 8.40 13.44 -29.51
N ILE A 462 8.78 14.69 -29.73
CA ILE A 462 8.05 15.88 -29.30
C ILE A 462 7.50 16.59 -30.53
N SER A 463 6.23 16.92 -30.51
CA SER A 463 5.60 17.69 -31.58
C SER A 463 4.76 18.85 -31.02
N ALA A 464 4.58 19.89 -31.83
CA ALA A 464 3.58 20.91 -31.56
C ALA A 464 2.28 20.50 -32.25
N GLU A 465 1.29 20.12 -31.48
CA GLU A 465 -0.02 19.71 -31.97
C GLU A 465 -0.99 20.88 -31.94
N THR A 466 -1.89 20.91 -32.94
CA THR A 466 -2.95 21.91 -33.06
C THR A 466 -4.31 21.24 -33.17
N TRP A 467 -5.32 21.82 -32.56
CA TRP A 467 -6.73 21.47 -32.71
C TRP A 467 -7.60 22.73 -32.62
N HIS A 468 -8.88 22.63 -32.90
CA HIS A 468 -9.75 23.79 -32.88
C HIS A 468 -11.18 23.45 -32.47
N ASP A 469 -11.88 24.49 -32.00
CA ASP A 469 -13.32 24.53 -31.81
C ASP A 469 -13.93 25.55 -32.80
N ASP A 470 -14.83 25.11 -33.63
CA ASP A 470 -15.46 25.89 -34.69
C ASP A 470 -16.89 26.37 -34.35
N ARG A 471 -17.34 26.16 -33.10
CA ARG A 471 -18.67 26.55 -32.63
C ARG A 471 -18.79 28.03 -32.24
N LEU A 472 -17.83 28.84 -32.60
CA LEU A 472 -17.90 30.28 -32.38
C LEU A 472 -18.85 30.95 -33.38
N PRO A 473 -19.64 31.95 -32.93
CA PRO A 473 -20.44 32.75 -33.83
C PRO A 473 -19.53 33.51 -34.81
N PRO A 474 -20.05 33.87 -36.01
CA PRO A 474 -19.33 34.76 -36.91
C PRO A 474 -18.88 36.04 -36.20
N ASP A 475 -17.79 36.62 -36.66
CA ASP A 475 -17.32 37.90 -36.15
C ASP A 475 -18.30 39.06 -36.53
N ARG A 476 -17.99 40.28 -36.07
CA ARG A 476 -18.81 41.46 -36.35
C ARG A 476 -18.98 41.79 -37.84
N TYR A 477 -18.19 41.18 -38.70
CA TYR A 477 -18.23 41.35 -40.18
C TYR A 477 -18.86 40.15 -40.88
N GLY A 478 -19.39 39.18 -40.13
CA GLY A 478 -20.00 37.96 -40.67
C GLY A 478 -19.01 36.89 -41.11
N GLN A 479 -17.72 37.01 -40.76
CA GLN A 479 -16.71 35.99 -41.09
C GLN A 479 -16.72 34.87 -40.08
N MET A 480 -16.73 33.64 -40.60
CA MET A 480 -16.61 32.44 -39.74
C MET A 480 -15.25 32.42 -39.05
N GLN A 481 -15.26 32.11 -37.79
CA GLN A 481 -14.07 32.03 -36.94
C GLN A 481 -14.04 30.73 -36.16
N LYS A 482 -12.85 30.36 -35.69
CA LYS A 482 -12.61 29.21 -34.82
C LYS A 482 -11.69 29.61 -33.68
N ARG A 483 -11.80 28.89 -32.57
CA ARG A 483 -10.83 28.93 -31.50
C ARG A 483 -9.76 27.89 -31.79
N SER A 484 -8.55 28.31 -32.07
CA SER A 484 -7.41 27.43 -32.31
C SER A 484 -6.63 27.23 -31.03
N PHE A 485 -6.19 26.01 -30.79
CA PHE A 485 -5.35 25.62 -29.65
C PHE A 485 -4.04 25.04 -30.18
N ALA A 486 -2.97 25.15 -29.38
CA ALA A 486 -1.70 24.50 -29.66
C ALA A 486 -0.99 24.14 -28.33
N ALA A 487 -0.33 22.98 -28.30
CA ALA A 487 0.51 22.55 -27.20
C ALA A 487 1.69 21.71 -27.71
N LEU A 488 2.79 21.72 -26.97
CA LEU A 488 3.85 20.72 -27.15
C LEU A 488 3.40 19.42 -26.52
N THR A 489 3.55 18.34 -27.28
CA THR A 489 3.05 17.01 -26.94
C THR A 489 4.19 16.00 -26.97
N LEU A 490 4.27 15.22 -25.90
CA LEU A 490 5.05 13.98 -25.86
C LEU A 490 4.19 12.88 -26.48
N ARG A 491 4.64 12.33 -27.63
CA ARG A 491 3.76 11.52 -28.49
C ARG A 491 3.84 10.03 -28.18
N GLU A 492 2.68 9.43 -28.09
CA GLU A 492 2.34 7.98 -28.20
C GLU A 492 3.45 7.00 -27.77
N ARG A 493 4.07 7.24 -26.62
CA ARG A 493 5.10 6.36 -26.10
C ARG A 493 4.51 5.25 -25.21
N THR A 494 5.17 4.11 -25.20
CA THR A 494 4.84 3.00 -24.32
C THR A 494 5.88 2.89 -23.22
N VAL A 495 5.43 2.91 -21.96
CA VAL A 495 6.30 2.88 -20.78
C VAL A 495 6.01 1.62 -19.96
N ARG A 496 7.06 0.98 -19.45
CA ARG A 496 6.99 -0.24 -18.64
C ARG A 496 7.33 0.06 -17.18
N ASN A 497 6.68 -0.64 -16.26
CA ASN A 497 6.87 -0.47 -14.82
C ASN A 497 7.97 -1.38 -14.22
N ASP A 498 9.00 -1.75 -14.98
CA ASP A 498 10.06 -2.64 -14.46
C ASP A 498 11.09 -1.90 -13.58
N TRP A 499 11.26 -0.58 -13.74
CA TRP A 499 12.23 0.21 -12.98
C TRP A 499 11.97 0.25 -11.46
N PRO A 500 10.74 0.34 -10.95
CA PRO A 500 10.45 0.24 -9.52
C PRO A 500 11.03 -1.02 -8.87
N ARG A 501 11.20 -2.11 -9.63
CA ARG A 501 11.80 -3.36 -9.13
C ARG A 501 13.30 -3.19 -8.83
N VAL A 502 13.98 -2.28 -9.53
CA VAL A 502 15.37 -1.91 -9.23
C VAL A 502 15.43 -1.17 -7.89
N ALA A 503 14.57 -0.15 -7.69
CA ALA A 503 14.44 0.55 -6.41
C ALA A 503 14.09 -0.40 -5.25
N LEU A 504 13.21 -1.39 -5.49
CA LEU A 504 12.90 -2.45 -4.53
C LEU A 504 14.15 -3.24 -4.11
N ARG A 505 15.02 -3.63 -5.06
CA ARG A 505 16.26 -4.37 -4.75
C ARG A 505 17.20 -3.55 -3.88
N VAL A 506 17.35 -2.25 -4.18
CA VAL A 506 18.18 -1.33 -3.39
C VAL A 506 17.65 -1.20 -1.96
N MET A 507 16.34 -1.13 -1.79
CA MET A 507 15.72 -1.06 -0.45
C MET A 507 15.85 -2.39 0.31
N LEU A 508 15.65 -3.53 -0.37
CA LEU A 508 15.84 -4.87 0.23
C LEU A 508 17.24 -5.04 0.77
N GLU A 509 18.28 -4.68 -0.01
CA GLU A 509 19.68 -4.75 0.42
C GLU A 509 19.91 -3.86 1.67
N ALA A 510 19.44 -2.61 1.64
CA ALA A 510 19.58 -1.69 2.77
C ALA A 510 18.92 -2.22 4.05
N ALA A 511 17.74 -2.80 3.93
CA ALA A 511 17.01 -3.37 5.06
C ALA A 511 17.69 -4.66 5.57
N GLN A 512 18.19 -5.52 4.67
CA GLN A 512 18.95 -6.73 5.03
C GLN A 512 20.25 -6.40 5.77
N GLU A 513 20.98 -5.36 5.36
CA GLU A 513 22.14 -4.84 6.09
C GLU A 513 21.80 -4.33 7.51
N ALA A 514 20.55 -3.95 7.74
CA ALA A 514 20.03 -3.61 9.07
C ALA A 514 19.52 -4.83 9.86
N GLY A 515 19.61 -6.04 9.28
CA GLY A 515 19.17 -7.29 9.91
C GLY A 515 17.69 -7.63 9.68
N VAL A 516 17.02 -6.98 8.74
CA VAL A 516 15.66 -7.35 8.32
C VAL A 516 15.74 -8.64 7.50
N MET A 517 14.87 -9.59 7.77
CA MET A 517 14.83 -10.85 7.04
C MET A 517 13.71 -10.84 6.01
N PHE A 518 14.06 -11.18 4.76
CA PHE A 518 13.10 -11.33 3.66
C PHE A 518 13.20 -12.74 3.06
N ASP A 519 12.10 -13.21 2.53
CA ASP A 519 12.07 -14.40 1.71
C ASP A 519 12.74 -14.11 0.36
N SER A 520 13.42 -15.10 -0.19
CA SER A 520 14.11 -14.95 -1.48
C SER A 520 13.11 -14.78 -2.62
N ILE A 521 13.39 -13.86 -3.53
CA ILE A 521 12.65 -13.70 -4.77
C ILE A 521 13.03 -14.85 -5.70
N LEU A 522 12.03 -15.60 -6.13
CA LEU A 522 12.22 -16.75 -7.00
C LEU A 522 12.19 -16.31 -8.48
N SER A 523 12.92 -17.00 -9.34
CA SER A 523 12.92 -16.74 -10.80
C SER A 523 11.55 -16.93 -11.46
N LYS A 524 10.65 -17.67 -10.84
CA LYS A 524 9.26 -17.85 -11.29
C LYS A 524 8.34 -16.66 -10.97
N ASP A 525 8.76 -15.76 -10.09
CA ASP A 525 7.98 -14.59 -9.68
C ASP A 525 8.12 -13.51 -10.76
N LYS A 526 7.39 -13.67 -11.87
CA LYS A 526 7.45 -12.79 -13.04
C LYS A 526 7.23 -11.31 -12.69
N GLU A 527 6.37 -11.04 -11.72
CA GLU A 527 6.05 -9.68 -11.26
C GLU A 527 7.24 -9.00 -10.55
N LEU A 528 8.21 -9.78 -10.08
CA LEU A 528 9.41 -9.30 -9.40
C LEU A 528 10.70 -9.51 -10.21
N THR A 529 10.62 -10.19 -11.36
CA THR A 529 11.77 -10.40 -12.23
C THR A 529 12.18 -9.08 -12.89
N ILE A 530 13.47 -8.81 -12.92
CA ILE A 530 14.04 -7.63 -13.60
C ILE A 530 14.46 -8.07 -15.01
N PRO A 531 14.09 -7.36 -16.08
CA PRO A 531 14.55 -7.62 -17.44
C PRO A 531 16.09 -7.62 -17.53
N ASP A 532 16.66 -8.45 -18.42
CA ASP A 532 18.11 -8.58 -18.57
C ASP A 532 18.79 -7.25 -18.90
N GLU A 533 18.15 -6.40 -19.72
CA GLU A 533 18.68 -5.07 -20.05
C GLU A 533 18.82 -4.13 -18.84
N LEU A 534 18.07 -4.37 -17.76
CA LEU A 534 18.19 -3.62 -16.52
C LEU A 534 19.17 -4.26 -15.51
N ALA A 535 19.75 -5.42 -15.80
CA ALA A 535 20.59 -6.14 -14.83
C ALA A 535 21.84 -5.33 -14.41
N SER A 536 22.56 -4.75 -15.38
CA SER A 536 23.73 -3.90 -15.10
C SER A 536 23.36 -2.61 -14.38
N LEU A 537 22.23 -2.01 -14.73
CA LEU A 537 21.71 -0.79 -14.13
C LEU A 537 21.26 -1.04 -12.68
N ARG A 538 20.66 -2.20 -12.41
CA ARG A 538 20.34 -2.67 -11.06
C ARG A 538 21.62 -2.80 -10.22
N ASP A 539 22.65 -3.47 -10.73
CA ASP A 539 23.90 -3.68 -9.99
C ASP A 539 24.60 -2.35 -9.68
N LYS A 540 24.54 -1.41 -10.61
CA LYS A 540 25.01 -0.04 -10.40
C LYS A 540 24.18 0.70 -9.34
N ALA A 541 22.85 0.61 -9.38
CA ALA A 541 21.98 1.21 -8.38
C ALA A 541 22.22 0.63 -6.97
N LEU A 542 22.46 -0.68 -6.86
CA LEU A 542 22.85 -1.34 -5.60
C LEU A 542 24.17 -0.76 -5.07
N ALA A 543 25.20 -0.66 -5.92
CA ALA A 543 26.48 -0.06 -5.56
C ALA A 543 26.36 1.41 -5.12
N MET A 544 25.52 2.20 -5.82
CA MET A 544 25.21 3.59 -5.44
C MET A 544 24.54 3.66 -4.07
N GLY A 545 23.54 2.81 -3.84
CA GLY A 545 22.85 2.73 -2.55
C GLY A 545 23.80 2.38 -1.40
N LYS A 546 24.67 1.42 -1.61
CA LYS A 546 25.70 1.02 -0.64
C LYS A 546 26.70 2.14 -0.35
N ALA A 547 27.16 2.85 -1.38
CA ALA A 547 28.05 4.00 -1.22
C ALA A 547 27.42 5.08 -0.33
N VAL A 548 26.16 5.46 -0.62
CA VAL A 548 25.44 6.49 0.16
C VAL A 548 25.27 6.05 1.61
N ARG A 549 24.91 4.78 1.87
CA ARG A 549 24.75 4.27 3.25
C ARG A 549 26.08 4.25 4.01
N ASN A 550 27.20 4.17 3.31
CA ASN A 550 28.55 4.25 3.89
C ASN A 550 29.11 5.68 3.97
N GLY A 551 28.30 6.70 3.67
CA GLY A 551 28.73 8.09 3.68
C GLY A 551 29.67 8.47 2.53
N GLN A 552 29.69 7.67 1.47
CA GLN A 552 30.52 7.89 0.27
C GLN A 552 29.68 8.57 -0.82
N THR A 553 30.35 9.33 -1.69
CA THR A 553 29.70 9.86 -2.89
C THR A 553 29.40 8.73 -3.86
N PRO A 554 28.14 8.51 -4.27
CA PRO A 554 27.80 7.46 -5.22
C PRO A 554 28.31 7.80 -6.63
N SER A 555 28.53 6.78 -7.44
CA SER A 555 28.68 6.95 -8.89
C SER A 555 27.37 7.49 -9.49
N THR A 556 27.43 8.02 -10.69
CA THR A 556 26.25 8.48 -11.44
C THR A 556 26.02 7.58 -12.66
N PHE A 557 24.78 7.48 -13.10
CA PHE A 557 24.48 6.88 -14.39
C PHE A 557 25.11 7.70 -15.52
N SER A 558 25.67 7.03 -16.54
CA SER A 558 26.13 7.68 -17.76
C SER A 558 24.93 8.21 -18.55
N GLN A 559 25.20 9.06 -19.56
CA GLN A 559 24.12 9.56 -20.41
C GLN A 559 23.40 8.43 -21.16
N ASP A 560 24.16 7.48 -21.73
CA ASP A 560 23.58 6.35 -22.44
C ASP A 560 22.71 5.46 -21.53
N GLU A 561 23.15 5.24 -20.28
CA GLU A 561 22.35 4.51 -19.28
C GLU A 561 21.06 5.26 -18.93
N LEU A 562 21.13 6.57 -18.77
CA LEU A 562 19.94 7.40 -18.53
C LEU A 562 18.97 7.38 -19.70
N ASP A 563 19.50 7.36 -20.92
CA ASP A 563 18.67 7.33 -22.13
C ASP A 563 17.93 5.99 -22.26
N VAL A 564 18.59 4.86 -21.96
CA VAL A 564 17.92 3.54 -21.91
C VAL A 564 16.78 3.53 -20.87
N ILE A 565 17.06 4.09 -19.67
CA ILE A 565 16.03 4.13 -18.61
C ILE A 565 14.88 5.06 -19.03
N ALA A 566 15.18 6.24 -19.60
CA ALA A 566 14.19 7.25 -19.97
C ALA A 566 13.28 6.80 -21.12
N GLU A 567 13.85 6.10 -22.10
CA GLU A 567 13.10 5.66 -23.29
C GLU A 567 11.95 4.73 -22.92
N LYS A 568 12.18 3.77 -21.99
CA LYS A 568 11.27 2.64 -21.74
C LYS A 568 10.63 2.60 -20.37
N TYR A 569 11.24 3.25 -19.35
CA TYR A 569 10.93 2.96 -17.95
C TYR A 569 10.62 4.19 -17.10
N ILE A 570 10.86 5.42 -17.57
CA ILE A 570 10.49 6.63 -16.86
C ILE A 570 9.16 7.16 -17.40
N HIS A 571 8.16 7.29 -16.54
CA HIS A 571 6.89 7.93 -16.87
C HIS A 571 7.01 9.45 -16.86
N CYS A 572 6.11 10.13 -17.58
CA CYS A 572 5.94 11.58 -17.52
C CYS A 572 4.79 11.93 -16.58
N SER A 573 5.06 12.00 -15.27
CA SER A 573 4.02 12.26 -14.27
C SER A 573 3.50 13.70 -14.31
N ALA A 574 4.36 14.67 -14.63
CA ALA A 574 3.97 16.07 -14.77
C ALA A 574 3.53 16.38 -16.20
N ASN A 575 2.32 16.90 -16.37
CA ASN A 575 1.75 17.21 -17.69
C ASN A 575 0.56 18.17 -17.56
N TRP A 576 0.01 18.58 -18.71
CA TRP A 576 -1.12 19.49 -18.78
C TRP A 576 -2.38 18.83 -19.38
N ASN A 577 -2.54 17.53 -19.27
CA ASN A 577 -3.67 16.78 -19.82
C ASN A 577 -5.03 17.05 -19.14
N ALA A 578 -5.15 18.04 -18.26
CA ALA A 578 -6.44 18.47 -17.70
C ALA A 578 -7.32 19.20 -18.73
N ILE A 579 -7.50 18.61 -19.89
CA ILE A 579 -8.53 19.08 -20.84
C ILE A 579 -9.83 18.36 -20.47
N VAL A 580 -10.78 19.10 -19.91
CA VAL A 580 -12.13 18.61 -19.72
C VAL A 580 -12.90 18.80 -21.02
N VAL A 581 -13.32 17.72 -21.63
CA VAL A 581 -14.34 17.75 -22.70
C VAL A 581 -15.71 17.67 -22.02
N ASN A 582 -16.47 18.74 -22.07
CA ASN A 582 -17.84 18.75 -21.54
C ASN A 582 -18.76 17.82 -22.36
N THR A 583 -19.93 17.50 -21.82
CA THR A 583 -20.98 16.67 -22.46
C THR A 583 -21.44 17.20 -23.82
N ASP A 584 -21.27 18.49 -24.07
CA ASP A 584 -21.52 19.19 -25.33
C ASP A 584 -20.28 19.24 -26.27
N GLY A 585 -19.20 18.52 -25.91
CA GLY A 585 -18.00 18.44 -26.72
C GLY A 585 -17.12 19.71 -26.70
N LEU A 586 -17.41 20.68 -25.79
CA LEU A 586 -16.57 21.87 -25.61
C LEU A 586 -15.29 21.50 -24.87
N ILE A 587 -14.15 21.80 -25.51
CA ILE A 587 -12.84 21.62 -24.92
C ILE A 587 -12.51 22.85 -24.09
N HIS A 588 -12.48 22.71 -22.76
CA HIS A 588 -11.94 23.72 -21.86
C HIS A 588 -10.45 23.47 -21.66
N GLY A 589 -9.62 24.28 -22.29
CA GLY A 589 -8.17 24.23 -22.15
C GLY A 589 -7.73 24.97 -20.90
N GLY A 590 -7.26 24.22 -19.91
CA GLY A 590 -6.56 24.71 -18.73
C GLY A 590 -7.49 25.15 -17.60
N ALA A 591 -7.30 24.53 -16.45
CA ALA A 591 -7.95 24.89 -15.20
C ALA A 591 -7.72 26.36 -14.83
N SER A 592 -8.70 26.99 -14.20
CA SER A 592 -8.53 28.30 -13.55
C SER A 592 -7.43 28.22 -12.47
N PRO A 593 -6.83 29.35 -12.02
CA PRO A 593 -5.82 29.32 -10.96
C PRO A 593 -6.27 28.60 -9.70
N SER A 594 -7.55 28.66 -9.33
CA SER A 594 -8.11 27.95 -8.18
C SER A 594 -8.22 26.44 -8.40
N GLU A 595 -8.48 26.00 -9.63
CA GLU A 595 -8.51 24.57 -10.02
C GLU A 595 -7.11 24.01 -10.22
N MET A 596 -6.13 24.84 -10.58
CA MET A 596 -4.72 24.44 -10.76
C MET A 596 -4.08 23.91 -9.49
N ILE A 597 -4.47 24.35 -8.31
CA ILE A 597 -3.96 23.81 -7.02
C ILE A 597 -4.42 22.37 -6.83
N GLY A 598 -5.64 22.05 -7.22
CA GLY A 598 -6.20 20.70 -7.14
C GLY A 598 -5.78 19.78 -8.29
N PHE A 599 -5.17 20.30 -9.35
CA PHE A 599 -4.76 19.50 -10.50
C PHE A 599 -3.51 18.69 -10.20
N ILE A 600 -3.67 17.38 -10.07
CA ILE A 600 -2.67 16.47 -9.51
C ILE A 600 -1.39 16.37 -10.38
N ASN A 601 -1.50 16.48 -11.71
CA ASN A 601 -0.38 16.34 -12.65
C ASN A 601 0.26 17.67 -13.03
N ARG A 602 -0.20 18.79 -12.49
CA ARG A 602 0.37 20.10 -12.75
C ARG A 602 1.85 20.13 -12.38
N PRO A 603 2.75 20.55 -13.31
CA PRO A 603 4.16 20.74 -12.95
C PRO A 603 4.33 21.89 -11.95
N ASP A 604 5.37 21.81 -11.15
CA ASP A 604 5.85 22.90 -10.29
C ASP A 604 6.50 24.01 -11.14
N GLU A 605 6.81 25.13 -10.52
CA GLU A 605 7.38 26.26 -11.22
C GLU A 605 8.67 25.87 -11.95
N GLN A 606 8.80 26.29 -13.20
CA GLN A 606 9.96 26.01 -14.05
C GLN A 606 10.28 24.50 -14.19
N TRP A 607 9.32 23.64 -13.98
CA TRP A 607 9.51 22.18 -14.00
C TRP A 607 10.63 21.71 -13.04
N GLN A 608 10.72 22.35 -11.90
CA GLN A 608 11.65 22.00 -10.83
C GLN A 608 10.86 21.54 -9.61
N ARG A 609 11.30 20.46 -9.00
CA ARG A 609 10.67 19.95 -7.80
C ARG A 609 11.00 20.81 -6.60
N THR A 610 10.00 21.24 -5.86
CA THR A 610 10.21 21.83 -4.54
C THR A 610 10.70 20.75 -3.58
N VAL A 611 11.75 21.06 -2.81
CA VAL A 611 12.34 20.19 -1.80
C VAL A 611 12.33 20.89 -0.45
N TYR A 612 11.84 20.20 0.57
CA TYR A 612 11.90 20.64 1.96
C TYR A 612 12.93 19.81 2.73
N SER A 613 13.76 20.50 3.51
CA SER A 613 14.64 19.88 4.50
C SER A 613 13.82 19.26 5.65
N MET A 614 14.47 18.53 6.56
CA MET A 614 13.77 17.92 7.70
C MET A 614 13.12 18.95 8.63
N ASP A 615 13.66 20.16 8.73
CA ASP A 615 13.11 21.28 9.51
C ASP A 615 12.11 22.14 8.70
N GLY A 616 11.61 21.64 7.59
CA GLY A 616 10.56 22.28 6.80
C GLY A 616 10.99 23.51 6.01
N LYS A 617 12.28 23.75 5.83
CA LYS A 617 12.79 24.85 5.00
C LYS A 617 12.90 24.40 3.54
N LYS A 618 12.48 25.26 2.62
CA LYS A 618 12.70 25.05 1.18
C LYS A 618 14.21 25.15 0.89
N ILE A 619 14.76 24.19 0.16
CA ILE A 619 16.18 24.08 -0.21
C ILE A 619 16.34 23.91 -1.71
#